data_083966234037f78923ca78a2fcc509b1
#
_entry.id   083966234037f78923ca78a2fcc509b1
#
_cell.length_a   1.000
_cell.length_b   1.000
_cell.length_c   1.000
_cell.angle_alpha   90.00
_cell.angle_beta   90.00
_cell.angle_gamma   90.00
#
_symmetry.space_group_name_H-M   'P 1'
#
loop_
_entity.id
_entity.type
_entity.pdbx_description
1 polymer ?
#
loop_
_entity_poly.entity_id
_entity_poly.type
_entity_poly.pdbx_seq_one_letter_code
_entity_poly.pdbx_strand_id
1 'polypeptide(L)'
;MLTRRTLLKSAMVGAAGAALPLGLYRPASTPAAIQGSTIPLPLLPKARPVGKNSYLITARAGSVQMHPAFGRTRVFGYDDNSGRGLASPGYTLEVQRNTATKVSFVNALPAQHLFSSEVPGYMHAGTPVRMNTHLHGAHVAGSSDGNPYAYAAEYRPGEIQSVVYPNDQNATMLWYHDHADQITRLNVYAGLVGLYIVRDALDTGLEPNGLGVPGGAYEIPLVLADRLFDRSGELFYSPDPTWIPEFFGDTPLVNGAVRPYLAVEPRQYRFRILNASNARFWNLSIQGGPPAVQIGSDGGLFDRPVQLSSLIVLPAERADVIVDFSRFAGRTLTVTNSDLPVEVSSPAPALDTVMEIRVGRRVTSAGPARIPATLPGTMPALGAASVTRNITLEEVENATTGDPEYGSLNGRKFDDVRGVQERPRVGSTEDWRLVNLTEDTHPIHLHLVQFQVMDRTPFDADAYKAALEEARATDPNAANPDPRPYFNGPPALPDPNERGWKDTVRTNPGQVTRIRTRWTLPAGVSAPQRYVFHCHILEHEDNSMMRPLEIVA
;
A
#
# COMPACT_ATOMS: atom_id res chain seq x y z
N MET A 1 -23.61 -25.86 0.71
CA MET A 1 -22.66 -26.13 -0.40
C MET A 1 -21.33 -25.46 -0.02
N LEU A 2 -20.22 -26.18 -0.11
CA LEU A 2 -18.91 -25.57 0.16
C LEU A 2 -18.58 -24.59 -0.97
N THR A 3 -18.28 -23.34 -0.63
CA THR A 3 -17.86 -22.32 -1.62
C THR A 3 -16.50 -22.68 -2.20
N ARG A 4 -16.14 -22.13 -3.38
CA ARG A 4 -14.78 -22.25 -3.97
C ARG A 4 -13.68 -21.86 -2.96
N ARG A 5 -13.94 -20.85 -2.14
CA ARG A 5 -13.06 -20.34 -1.09
C ARG A 5 -12.90 -21.36 0.06
N THR A 6 -13.98 -21.98 0.51
CA THR A 6 -13.98 -23.05 1.53
C THR A 6 -13.24 -24.29 1.03
N LEU A 7 -13.40 -24.65 -0.26
CA LEU A 7 -12.66 -25.73 -0.89
C LEU A 7 -11.15 -25.45 -0.98
N LEU A 8 -10.76 -24.22 -1.26
CA LEU A 8 -9.35 -23.80 -1.27
C LEU A 8 -8.72 -23.85 0.14
N LYS A 9 -9.45 -23.42 1.17
CA LYS A 9 -8.99 -23.50 2.58
C LYS A 9 -8.92 -24.95 3.08
N SER A 10 -9.86 -25.80 2.70
CA SER A 10 -9.86 -27.23 3.08
C SER A 10 -8.74 -28.04 2.42
N ALA A 11 -8.26 -27.61 1.25
CA ALA A 11 -7.14 -28.25 0.56
C ALA A 11 -5.77 -27.95 1.19
N MET A 12 -5.65 -26.88 1.99
CA MET A 12 -4.41 -26.53 2.69
C MET A 12 -4.18 -27.30 4.00
N VAL A 13 -5.21 -27.95 4.56
CA VAL A 13 -5.10 -28.64 5.86
C VAL A 13 -4.88 -30.17 5.72
N GLY A 14 -4.98 -30.73 4.53
CA GLY A 14 -4.89 -32.17 4.30
C GLY A 14 -3.88 -32.58 3.25
N ALA A 15 -2.73 -33.05 3.68
CA ALA A 15 -1.79 -33.98 3.03
C ALA A 15 -1.83 -34.13 1.50
N ALA A 16 -0.69 -33.94 0.89
CA ALA A 16 -0.17 -34.59 -0.33
C ALA A 16 -1.23 -35.06 -1.37
N GLY A 17 -1.39 -34.32 -2.45
CA GLY A 17 -1.76 -34.89 -3.73
C GLY A 17 -3.20 -34.80 -4.17
N ALA A 18 -3.80 -33.62 -4.23
CA ALA A 18 -4.88 -33.31 -5.17
C ALA A 18 -4.88 -31.80 -5.44
N ALA A 19 -4.17 -31.38 -6.47
CA ALA A 19 -4.29 -30.03 -7.00
C ALA A 19 -5.69 -29.88 -7.60
N LEU A 20 -6.58 -29.18 -6.90
CA LEU A 20 -7.83 -28.67 -7.44
C LEU A 20 -7.55 -27.59 -8.49
N PRO A 21 -8.47 -27.32 -9.43
CA PRO A 21 -8.17 -26.68 -10.72
C PRO A 21 -7.92 -25.17 -10.65
N LEU A 22 -7.02 -24.67 -9.78
CA LEU A 22 -6.23 -23.47 -10.04
C LEU A 22 -5.37 -23.66 -11.32
N GLY A 23 -5.41 -24.88 -11.91
CA GLY A 23 -4.66 -25.25 -13.09
C GLY A 23 -5.19 -24.71 -14.41
N LEU A 24 -6.32 -24.03 -14.46
CA LEU A 24 -6.87 -23.55 -15.74
C LEU A 24 -6.31 -22.18 -16.17
N TYR A 25 -5.64 -21.45 -15.30
CA TYR A 25 -5.07 -20.13 -15.60
C TYR A 25 -3.62 -19.95 -15.11
N ARG A 26 -2.86 -21.03 -14.96
CA ARG A 26 -1.41 -20.84 -14.95
C ARG A 26 -1.00 -20.54 -16.40
N PRO A 27 -0.53 -19.34 -16.73
CA PRO A 27 0.39 -19.21 -17.83
C PRO A 27 1.49 -20.22 -17.52
N ALA A 28 1.83 -21.07 -18.44
CA ALA A 28 2.76 -22.16 -18.19
C ALA A 28 3.97 -21.61 -17.46
N SER A 29 4.10 -22.00 -16.21
CA SER A 29 5.12 -21.68 -15.21
C SER A 29 6.16 -20.66 -15.64
N THR A 30 6.32 -19.59 -14.87
CA THR A 30 7.51 -18.73 -14.87
C THR A 30 8.73 -19.61 -15.20
N PRO A 31 9.55 -19.29 -16.22
CA PRO A 31 10.63 -20.16 -16.63
C PRO A 31 11.46 -20.61 -15.43
N ALA A 32 11.73 -21.90 -15.31
CA ALA A 32 12.57 -22.46 -14.22
C ALA A 32 13.98 -21.81 -14.11
N ALA A 33 14.32 -20.94 -15.04
CA ALA A 33 15.56 -20.18 -15.09
C ALA A 33 15.67 -19.03 -14.07
N ILE A 34 14.59 -18.68 -13.32
CA ILE A 34 14.62 -17.58 -12.33
C ILE A 34 14.94 -18.13 -10.93
N GLN A 35 15.90 -19.02 -10.83
CA GLN A 35 16.42 -19.44 -9.54
C GLN A 35 17.63 -18.58 -9.15
N GLY A 36 17.53 -17.90 -8.00
CA GLY A 36 18.60 -17.08 -7.42
C GLY A 36 18.58 -15.61 -7.88
N SER A 37 19.26 -14.79 -7.09
CA SER A 37 19.39 -13.34 -7.29
C SER A 37 20.57 -13.04 -8.21
N THR A 38 20.30 -12.86 -9.50
CA THR A 38 21.35 -12.70 -10.53
C THR A 38 21.59 -11.25 -10.94
N ILE A 39 20.67 -10.34 -10.63
CA ILE A 39 20.77 -8.92 -10.99
C ILE A 39 20.92 -8.03 -9.76
N PRO A 40 21.67 -6.92 -9.85
CA PRO A 40 21.75 -5.98 -8.77
C PRO A 40 20.40 -5.27 -8.56
N LEU A 41 20.09 -4.91 -7.31
CA LEU A 41 18.95 -4.09 -6.98
C LEU A 41 19.03 -2.74 -7.71
N PRO A 42 18.03 -2.35 -8.51
CA PRO A 42 17.99 -1.02 -9.09
C PRO A 42 17.81 0.04 -7.99
N LEU A 43 18.64 1.07 -8.00
CA LEU A 43 18.44 2.24 -7.16
C LEU A 43 17.44 3.17 -7.86
N LEU A 44 16.38 3.54 -7.15
CA LEU A 44 15.33 4.37 -7.71
C LEU A 44 15.86 5.78 -8.01
N PRO A 45 15.70 6.31 -9.23
CA PRO A 45 16.22 7.61 -9.61
C PRO A 45 15.40 8.74 -8.96
N LYS A 46 16.06 9.79 -8.51
CA LYS A 46 15.39 11.01 -8.05
C LYS A 46 14.95 11.87 -9.26
N ALA A 47 13.72 12.39 -9.19
CA ALA A 47 13.20 13.29 -10.22
C ALA A 47 13.99 14.61 -10.23
N ARG A 48 14.19 15.18 -11.42
CA ARG A 48 14.78 16.52 -11.58
C ARG A 48 13.66 17.56 -11.61
N PRO A 49 13.75 18.63 -10.78
CA PRO A 49 12.77 19.70 -10.84
C PRO A 49 12.90 20.49 -12.16
N VAL A 50 11.77 20.90 -12.71
CA VAL A 50 11.70 21.77 -13.91
C VAL A 50 11.72 23.26 -13.55
N GLY A 51 11.61 23.59 -12.25
CA GLY A 51 11.66 24.94 -11.69
C GLY A 51 11.76 24.88 -10.17
N LYS A 52 11.73 26.03 -9.50
CA LYS A 52 11.78 26.08 -8.04
C LYS A 52 10.58 25.32 -7.46
N ASN A 53 10.85 24.21 -6.76
CA ASN A 53 9.84 23.34 -6.15
C ASN A 53 8.74 22.89 -7.14
N SER A 54 9.12 22.61 -8.39
CA SER A 54 8.18 22.22 -9.43
C SER A 54 8.69 21.01 -10.20
N TYR A 55 7.81 20.03 -10.42
CA TYR A 55 8.09 18.81 -11.17
C TYR A 55 7.10 18.63 -12.31
N LEU A 56 7.58 18.06 -13.41
CA LEU A 56 6.77 17.60 -14.52
C LEU A 56 7.01 16.10 -14.69
N ILE A 57 5.98 15.31 -14.47
CA ILE A 57 6.05 13.85 -14.50
C ILE A 57 5.08 13.35 -15.56
N THR A 58 5.56 12.58 -16.51
CA THR A 58 4.74 12.04 -17.61
C THR A 58 4.52 10.55 -17.39
N ALA A 59 3.26 10.15 -17.21
CA ALA A 59 2.86 8.75 -17.25
C ALA A 59 2.81 8.26 -18.70
N ARG A 60 3.52 7.20 -19.04
CA ARG A 60 3.55 6.66 -20.40
C ARG A 60 3.86 5.17 -20.45
N ALA A 61 3.57 4.52 -21.55
CA ALA A 61 4.00 3.17 -21.83
C ALA A 61 5.49 3.12 -22.22
N GLY A 62 6.11 2.01 -21.92
CA GLY A 62 7.50 1.73 -22.27
C GLY A 62 7.87 0.29 -21.97
N SER A 63 9.15 0.00 -21.89
CA SER A 63 9.62 -1.32 -21.49
C SER A 63 10.86 -1.22 -20.61
N VAL A 64 10.96 -2.12 -19.63
CA VAL A 64 12.08 -2.22 -18.70
C VAL A 64 12.65 -3.63 -18.65
N GLN A 65 13.89 -3.77 -18.21
CA GLN A 65 14.50 -5.08 -17.99
C GLN A 65 14.27 -5.50 -16.54
N MET A 66 13.35 -6.42 -16.30
CA MET A 66 13.05 -6.90 -14.95
C MET A 66 13.91 -8.09 -14.53
N HIS A 67 14.35 -8.92 -15.51
CA HIS A 67 15.27 -10.03 -15.29
C HIS A 67 16.00 -10.38 -16.59
N PRO A 68 17.31 -10.78 -16.55
CA PRO A 68 18.09 -11.11 -17.77
C PRO A 68 17.54 -12.30 -18.57
N ALA A 69 16.82 -13.22 -17.92
CA ALA A 69 16.21 -14.37 -18.60
C ALA A 69 14.96 -13.99 -19.41
N PHE A 70 14.44 -12.78 -19.25
CA PHE A 70 13.33 -12.23 -20.01
C PHE A 70 13.83 -11.30 -21.12
N GLY A 71 12.99 -11.03 -22.10
CA GLY A 71 13.08 -9.83 -22.91
C GLY A 71 12.84 -8.56 -22.09
N ARG A 72 12.68 -7.45 -22.76
CA ARG A 72 12.20 -6.23 -22.09
C ARG A 72 10.69 -6.34 -21.88
N THR A 73 10.26 -6.25 -20.63
CA THR A 73 8.86 -6.31 -20.23
C THR A 73 8.16 -4.96 -20.50
N ARG A 74 7.03 -4.98 -21.18
CA ARG A 74 6.19 -3.79 -21.35
C ARG A 74 5.55 -3.38 -20.01
N VAL A 75 5.60 -2.08 -19.73
CA VAL A 75 5.08 -1.49 -18.49
C VAL A 75 4.44 -0.14 -18.77
N PHE A 76 3.65 0.34 -17.81
CA PHE A 76 3.48 1.76 -17.60
C PHE A 76 4.52 2.25 -16.60
N GLY A 77 4.84 3.52 -16.66
CA GLY A 77 5.79 4.13 -15.74
C GLY A 77 5.83 5.64 -15.91
N TYR A 78 6.71 6.26 -15.16
CA TYR A 78 6.83 7.70 -15.14
C TYR A 78 8.16 8.16 -15.73
N ASP A 79 8.12 9.28 -16.46
CA ASP A 79 9.26 9.98 -17.02
C ASP A 79 9.35 11.38 -16.38
N ASP A 80 10.50 11.78 -15.88
CA ASP A 80 10.72 13.12 -15.32
C ASP A 80 11.08 14.18 -16.37
N ASN A 81 10.95 13.84 -17.65
CA ASN A 81 11.22 14.68 -18.81
C ASN A 81 12.65 15.26 -18.86
N SER A 82 13.59 14.69 -18.11
CA SER A 82 15.01 15.11 -18.10
C SER A 82 15.87 14.43 -19.16
N GLY A 83 15.26 13.62 -20.05
CA GLY A 83 15.96 12.85 -21.08
C GLY A 83 16.52 11.49 -20.60
N ARG A 84 16.26 11.11 -19.33
CA ARG A 84 16.68 9.80 -18.78
C ARG A 84 15.72 8.66 -19.11
N GLY A 85 14.54 8.99 -19.60
CA GLY A 85 13.51 8.05 -20.02
C GLY A 85 12.59 7.58 -18.91
N LEU A 86 11.77 6.57 -19.20
CA LEU A 86 10.80 6.00 -18.29
C LEU A 86 11.46 5.18 -17.18
N ALA A 87 10.96 5.32 -15.95
CA ALA A 87 11.25 4.46 -14.81
C ALA A 87 9.96 3.76 -14.32
N SER A 88 10.09 2.49 -13.92
CA SER A 88 9.03 1.69 -13.29
C SER A 88 9.65 0.72 -12.27
N PRO A 89 9.47 0.96 -10.95
CA PRO A 89 8.79 2.10 -10.32
C PRO A 89 9.34 3.45 -10.76
N GLY A 90 8.49 4.49 -10.68
CA GLY A 90 8.77 5.83 -11.15
C GLY A 90 9.86 6.56 -10.36
N TYR A 91 10.10 7.79 -10.75
CA TYR A 91 11.10 8.65 -10.11
C TYR A 91 10.69 9.03 -8.68
N THR A 92 11.67 9.06 -7.77
CA THR A 92 11.47 9.57 -6.41
C THR A 92 11.44 11.09 -6.42
N LEU A 93 10.33 11.68 -5.97
CA LEU A 93 10.27 13.11 -5.68
C LEU A 93 10.78 13.33 -4.25
N GLU A 94 11.82 14.13 -4.09
CA GLU A 94 12.37 14.48 -2.79
C GLU A 94 12.13 15.96 -2.52
N VAL A 95 11.43 16.27 -1.43
CA VAL A 95 10.92 17.61 -1.14
C VAL A 95 11.23 18.01 0.30
N GLN A 96 11.06 19.31 0.60
CA GLN A 96 11.28 19.86 1.94
C GLN A 96 9.96 20.09 2.67
N ARG A 97 9.90 19.69 3.92
CA ARG A 97 8.78 19.98 4.83
C ARG A 97 8.49 21.49 4.85
N ASN A 98 7.22 21.84 4.91
CA ASN A 98 6.71 23.23 4.90
C ASN A 98 7.10 24.03 3.65
N THR A 99 7.46 23.34 2.57
CA THR A 99 7.77 23.96 1.29
C THR A 99 6.81 23.43 0.23
N ALA A 100 5.87 24.26 -0.18
CA ALA A 100 4.88 23.85 -1.16
C ALA A 100 5.55 23.44 -2.49
N THR A 101 5.14 22.30 -3.00
CA THR A 101 5.67 21.72 -4.23
C THR A 101 4.53 21.57 -5.25
N LYS A 102 4.76 22.11 -6.46
CA LYS A 102 3.85 21.91 -7.58
C LYS A 102 4.29 20.69 -8.39
N VAL A 103 3.35 19.77 -8.64
CA VAL A 103 3.59 18.66 -9.55
C VAL A 103 2.54 18.70 -10.66
N SER A 104 3.01 18.54 -11.90
CA SER A 104 2.15 18.35 -13.07
C SER A 104 2.35 16.94 -13.59
N PHE A 105 1.30 16.11 -13.48
CA PHE A 105 1.28 14.76 -14.03
C PHE A 105 0.61 14.81 -15.41
N VAL A 106 1.35 14.42 -16.44
CA VAL A 106 0.86 14.40 -17.83
C VAL A 106 0.44 12.96 -18.14
N ASN A 107 -0.79 12.78 -18.61
CA ASN A 107 -1.22 11.50 -19.15
C ASN A 107 -0.75 11.38 -20.61
N ALA A 108 0.27 10.57 -20.86
CA ALA A 108 0.71 10.14 -22.19
C ALA A 108 0.59 8.62 -22.35
N LEU A 109 -0.37 8.01 -21.65
CA LEU A 109 -0.70 6.60 -21.76
C LEU A 109 -1.36 6.30 -23.11
N PRO A 110 -1.28 5.06 -23.62
CA PRO A 110 -1.85 4.68 -24.90
C PRO A 110 -3.39 4.66 -24.87
N ALA A 111 -3.99 4.57 -26.05
CA ALA A 111 -5.44 4.41 -26.17
C ALA A 111 -5.95 3.04 -25.66
N GLN A 112 -5.07 2.05 -25.57
CA GLN A 112 -5.41 0.71 -25.04
C GLN A 112 -4.50 0.37 -23.89
N HIS A 113 -5.09 -0.19 -22.84
CA HIS A 113 -4.34 -0.70 -21.68
C HIS A 113 -3.52 -1.93 -22.04
N LEU A 114 -2.43 -2.18 -21.31
CA LEU A 114 -1.57 -3.37 -21.51
C LEU A 114 -2.36 -4.68 -21.36
N PHE A 115 -3.38 -4.68 -20.51
CA PHE A 115 -4.19 -5.86 -20.16
C PHE A 115 -5.60 -5.81 -20.81
N SER A 116 -5.80 -5.03 -21.86
CA SER A 116 -7.12 -4.90 -22.51
C SER A 116 -7.62 -6.20 -23.16
N SER A 117 -6.72 -7.11 -23.52
CA SER A 117 -7.06 -8.43 -24.05
C SER A 117 -7.41 -9.44 -22.93
N GLU A 118 -6.86 -9.26 -21.75
CA GLU A 118 -7.04 -10.15 -20.60
C GLU A 118 -8.29 -9.80 -19.79
N VAL A 119 -8.70 -8.53 -19.80
CA VAL A 119 -9.83 -8.05 -18.99
C VAL A 119 -10.81 -7.18 -19.80
N PRO A 120 -11.39 -7.70 -20.87
CA PRO A 120 -12.21 -6.88 -21.79
C PRO A 120 -13.47 -6.30 -21.15
N GLY A 121 -13.98 -6.90 -20.07
CA GLY A 121 -15.18 -6.45 -19.36
C GLY A 121 -14.96 -5.26 -18.41
N TYR A 122 -13.73 -5.01 -17.99
CA TYR A 122 -13.40 -3.95 -17.01
C TYR A 122 -12.98 -2.63 -17.64
N MET A 123 -12.71 -2.65 -18.94
CA MET A 123 -12.41 -1.46 -19.70
C MET A 123 -13.44 -1.34 -20.80
N HIS A 124 -14.21 -0.28 -20.81
CA HIS A 124 -15.11 -0.03 -21.91
C HIS A 124 -14.30 -0.02 -23.21
N ALA A 125 -14.61 -0.93 -24.12
CA ALA A 125 -13.90 -1.05 -25.39
C ALA A 125 -13.81 0.32 -26.09
N GLY A 126 -12.58 0.74 -26.42
CA GLY A 126 -12.32 2.04 -27.03
C GLY A 126 -12.20 3.23 -26.05
N THR A 127 -12.24 3.01 -24.74
CA THR A 127 -11.97 4.07 -23.77
C THR A 127 -10.46 4.22 -23.60
N PRO A 128 -9.87 5.42 -23.79
CA PRO A 128 -8.45 5.66 -23.55
C PRO A 128 -8.10 5.40 -22.10
N VAL A 129 -6.84 5.01 -21.82
CA VAL A 129 -6.36 4.77 -20.46
C VAL A 129 -6.39 6.08 -19.68
N ARG A 130 -7.26 6.16 -18.70
CA ARG A 130 -7.38 7.30 -17.78
C ARG A 130 -6.31 7.19 -16.70
N MET A 131 -5.98 8.30 -16.08
CA MET A 131 -5.18 8.33 -14.86
C MET A 131 -5.73 9.36 -13.89
N ASN A 132 -5.49 9.13 -12.60
CA ASN A 132 -5.72 10.09 -11.53
C ASN A 132 -4.69 9.85 -10.43
N THR A 133 -3.61 10.60 -10.43
CA THR A 133 -2.51 10.36 -9.50
C THR A 133 -2.86 10.86 -8.11
N HIS A 134 -2.86 9.94 -7.14
CA HIS A 134 -2.98 10.21 -5.70
C HIS A 134 -1.61 10.23 -5.03
N LEU A 135 -1.39 11.16 -4.11
CA LEU A 135 -0.24 11.15 -3.20
C LEU A 135 -0.66 10.56 -1.86
N HIS A 136 -0.44 9.27 -1.70
CA HIS A 136 -0.85 8.48 -0.55
C HIS A 136 -0.16 8.95 0.74
N GLY A 137 -0.96 9.25 1.75
CA GLY A 137 -0.53 9.75 3.04
C GLY A 137 -0.31 11.27 3.11
N ALA A 138 -0.69 12.02 2.06
CA ALA A 138 -0.48 13.45 1.99
C ALA A 138 -1.58 14.25 2.69
N HIS A 139 -1.19 15.30 3.43
CA HIS A 139 -2.11 16.29 3.97
C HIS A 139 -2.30 17.41 2.94
N VAL A 140 -3.37 17.32 2.13
CA VAL A 140 -3.60 18.14 0.94
C VAL A 140 -5.04 18.61 0.80
N ALA A 141 -5.28 19.64 -0.01
CA ALA A 141 -6.64 20.00 -0.42
C ALA A 141 -7.25 18.90 -1.29
N GLY A 142 -8.56 18.68 -1.21
CA GLY A 142 -9.27 17.68 -2.01
C GLY A 142 -9.06 17.80 -3.53
N SER A 143 -8.82 19.03 -4.02
CA SER A 143 -8.46 19.28 -5.42
C SER A 143 -7.05 18.80 -5.82
N SER A 144 -6.19 18.50 -4.85
CA SER A 144 -4.83 17.99 -5.06
C SER A 144 -4.66 16.54 -4.59
N ASP A 145 -5.74 15.91 -4.12
CA ASP A 145 -5.73 14.57 -3.52
C ASP A 145 -5.65 13.46 -4.56
N GLY A 146 -6.21 13.67 -5.74
CA GLY A 146 -6.31 12.62 -6.76
C GLY A 146 -7.36 11.57 -6.41
N ASN A 147 -8.40 11.92 -5.65
CA ASN A 147 -9.46 10.97 -5.31
C ASN A 147 -10.41 10.75 -6.50
N PRO A 148 -10.95 9.51 -6.66
CA PRO A 148 -11.79 9.16 -7.80
C PRO A 148 -13.25 9.61 -7.67
N TYR A 149 -13.65 10.19 -6.54
CA TYR A 149 -15.04 10.58 -6.27
C TYR A 149 -15.58 11.65 -7.24
N ALA A 150 -14.70 12.40 -7.86
CA ALA A 150 -15.07 13.36 -8.90
C ALA A 150 -14.77 12.74 -10.27
N TYR A 151 -15.69 12.03 -10.87
CA TYR A 151 -15.58 11.49 -12.24
C TYR A 151 -15.09 12.49 -13.29
N ALA A 152 -15.22 13.79 -13.02
CA ALA A 152 -14.70 14.88 -13.85
C ALA A 152 -13.18 15.09 -13.66
N ALA A 153 -12.55 14.44 -12.70
CA ALA A 153 -11.13 14.63 -12.35
C ALA A 153 -10.20 13.55 -12.95
N GLU A 154 -10.72 12.60 -13.72
CA GLU A 154 -9.88 11.62 -14.38
C GLU A 154 -9.32 12.17 -15.70
N TYR A 155 -8.00 12.10 -15.80
CA TYR A 155 -7.27 12.72 -16.90
C TYR A 155 -7.07 11.73 -18.05
N ARG A 156 -7.55 12.12 -19.24
CA ARG A 156 -7.40 11.36 -20.49
C ARG A 156 -6.01 11.59 -21.10
N PRO A 157 -5.56 10.75 -22.04
CA PRO A 157 -4.33 10.99 -22.77
C PRO A 157 -4.27 12.41 -23.39
N GLY A 158 -3.17 13.10 -23.11
CA GLY A 158 -2.94 14.50 -23.47
C GLY A 158 -3.33 15.52 -22.40
N GLU A 159 -4.08 15.14 -21.37
CA GLU A 159 -4.46 16.03 -20.27
C GLU A 159 -3.42 16.06 -19.14
N ILE A 160 -3.47 17.10 -18.31
CA ILE A 160 -2.51 17.36 -17.25
C ILE A 160 -3.24 17.54 -15.93
N GLN A 161 -2.93 16.66 -14.96
CA GLN A 161 -3.29 16.83 -13.56
C GLN A 161 -2.26 17.75 -12.90
N SER A 162 -2.67 18.94 -12.49
CA SER A 162 -1.79 19.89 -11.78
C SER A 162 -2.20 19.98 -10.31
N VAL A 163 -1.28 19.65 -9.42
CA VAL A 163 -1.51 19.59 -7.97
C VAL A 163 -0.48 20.43 -7.22
N VAL A 164 -0.86 20.84 -6.00
CA VAL A 164 0.03 21.54 -5.07
C VAL A 164 0.03 20.80 -3.73
N TYR A 165 1.21 20.35 -3.34
CA TYR A 165 1.43 19.65 -2.08
C TYR A 165 2.07 20.60 -1.07
N PRO A 166 1.40 20.95 0.05
CA PRO A 166 1.93 21.88 1.06
C PRO A 166 3.16 21.32 1.78
N ASN A 167 3.26 20.00 1.93
CA ASN A 167 4.30 19.29 2.68
C ASN A 167 4.36 19.72 4.16
N ASP A 168 3.23 20.02 4.77
CA ASP A 168 3.13 20.48 6.16
C ASP A 168 3.14 19.36 7.20
N GLN A 169 3.11 18.10 6.75
CA GLN A 169 3.21 16.91 7.58
C GLN A 169 4.67 16.60 8.01
N ASN A 170 4.84 15.57 8.84
CA ASN A 170 6.16 15.12 9.28
C ASN A 170 7.04 14.63 8.12
N ALA A 171 8.37 14.70 8.32
CA ALA A 171 9.31 14.05 7.42
C ALA A 171 9.06 12.53 7.40
N THR A 172 8.78 11.99 6.22
CA THR A 172 8.45 10.59 6.01
C THR A 172 8.57 10.21 4.54
N MET A 173 8.44 8.92 4.25
CA MET A 173 8.26 8.44 2.88
C MET A 173 6.78 8.23 2.60
N LEU A 174 6.26 9.03 1.69
CA LEU A 174 4.99 8.85 1.01
C LEU A 174 5.22 8.15 -0.33
N TRP A 175 4.16 7.87 -1.06
CA TRP A 175 4.24 7.35 -2.42
C TRP A 175 3.09 7.88 -3.26
N TYR A 176 3.28 7.95 -4.56
CA TYR A 176 2.23 8.33 -5.49
C TYR A 176 1.90 7.18 -6.43
N HIS A 177 0.63 7.00 -6.69
CA HIS A 177 0.13 5.94 -7.54
C HIS A 177 -1.12 6.40 -8.29
N ASP A 178 -1.49 5.66 -9.31
CA ASP A 178 -2.75 5.89 -9.99
C ASP A 178 -3.94 5.49 -9.10
N HIS A 179 -5.01 6.27 -9.17
CA HIS A 179 -6.24 6.08 -8.41
C HIS A 179 -7.49 6.32 -9.27
N ALA A 180 -7.40 6.04 -10.58
CA ALA A 180 -8.56 6.14 -11.47
C ALA A 180 -9.55 5.01 -11.18
N ASP A 181 -10.82 5.37 -11.00
CA ASP A 181 -11.90 4.45 -10.60
C ASP A 181 -11.98 3.23 -11.52
N GLN A 182 -12.12 2.03 -10.94
CA GLN A 182 -12.23 0.71 -11.59
C GLN A 182 -10.99 0.23 -12.36
N ILE A 183 -9.92 1.04 -12.45
CA ILE A 183 -8.68 0.65 -13.12
C ILE A 183 -7.43 0.90 -12.28
N THR A 184 -7.56 1.30 -11.02
CA THR A 184 -6.44 1.47 -10.08
C THR A 184 -5.57 0.22 -10.05
N ARG A 185 -6.17 -0.96 -9.86
CA ARG A 185 -5.46 -2.25 -9.81
C ARG A 185 -4.63 -2.52 -11.07
N LEU A 186 -5.15 -2.18 -12.25
CA LEU A 186 -4.48 -2.42 -13.53
C LEU A 186 -3.34 -1.43 -13.77
N ASN A 187 -3.57 -0.15 -13.48
CA ASN A 187 -2.58 0.91 -13.64
C ASN A 187 -1.40 0.74 -12.68
N VAL A 188 -1.66 0.42 -11.41
CA VAL A 188 -0.63 0.13 -10.40
C VAL A 188 0.11 -1.16 -10.74
N TYR A 189 -0.61 -2.22 -11.15
CA TYR A 189 0.01 -3.46 -11.60
C TYR A 189 0.90 -3.27 -12.83
N ALA A 190 0.50 -2.41 -13.75
CA ALA A 190 1.29 -2.04 -14.92
C ALA A 190 2.56 -1.24 -14.58
N GLY A 191 2.61 -0.58 -13.38
CA GLY A 191 3.81 0.10 -12.89
C GLY A 191 3.65 1.60 -12.57
N LEU A 192 2.42 2.14 -12.51
CA LEU A 192 2.18 3.54 -12.11
C LEU A 192 2.32 3.74 -10.59
N VAL A 193 3.54 3.60 -10.11
CA VAL A 193 3.98 3.71 -8.72
C VAL A 193 5.25 4.53 -8.65
N GLY A 194 5.36 5.47 -7.69
CA GLY A 194 6.60 6.22 -7.43
C GLY A 194 6.67 6.72 -5.99
N LEU A 195 7.86 7.09 -5.54
CA LEU A 195 8.09 7.51 -4.16
C LEU A 195 8.09 9.04 -4.03
N TYR A 196 7.63 9.50 -2.87
CA TYR A 196 7.66 10.90 -2.48
C TYR A 196 8.24 11.02 -1.06
N ILE A 197 9.42 11.60 -0.93
CA ILE A 197 10.13 11.67 0.35
C ILE A 197 10.13 13.11 0.86
N VAL A 198 9.47 13.33 1.98
CA VAL A 198 9.48 14.62 2.69
C VAL A 198 10.69 14.63 3.62
N ARG A 199 11.57 15.62 3.44
CA ARG A 199 12.76 15.86 4.27
C ARG A 199 12.53 17.04 5.21
N ASP A 200 13.30 17.07 6.32
CA ASP A 200 13.36 18.22 7.22
C ASP A 200 14.80 18.50 7.69
N ALA A 201 14.95 19.39 8.66
CA ALA A 201 16.26 19.77 9.17
C ALA A 201 16.99 18.62 9.91
N LEU A 202 16.26 17.61 10.41
CA LEU A 202 16.83 16.46 11.10
C LEU A 202 17.05 15.29 10.12
N ASP A 203 16.05 14.99 9.29
CA ASP A 203 16.10 13.95 8.25
C ASP A 203 16.46 14.56 6.90
N THR A 204 17.72 14.94 6.74
CA THR A 204 18.21 15.57 5.51
C THR A 204 18.43 14.62 4.34
N GLY A 205 18.39 13.31 4.58
CA GLY A 205 18.79 12.29 3.60
C GLY A 205 20.30 12.21 3.36
N LEU A 206 21.11 12.96 4.10
CA LEU A 206 22.57 12.93 4.05
C LEU A 206 23.14 12.15 5.24
N GLU A 207 24.44 11.89 5.22
CA GLU A 207 25.19 11.35 6.36
C GLU A 207 26.46 12.17 6.54
N PRO A 208 26.70 12.74 7.74
CA PRO A 208 25.83 12.69 8.92
C PRO A 208 24.54 13.53 8.76
N ASN A 209 23.54 13.20 9.59
CA ASN A 209 22.28 13.94 9.71
C ASN A 209 21.93 14.19 11.18
N GLY A 210 20.92 15.03 11.42
CA GLY A 210 20.48 15.38 12.78
C GLY A 210 19.84 14.22 13.55
N LEU A 211 19.41 13.15 12.86
CA LEU A 211 18.84 11.94 13.47
C LEU A 211 19.91 10.98 13.99
N GLY A 212 21.14 11.05 13.48
CA GLY A 212 22.19 10.05 13.78
C GLY A 212 21.87 8.66 13.20
N VAL A 213 21.20 8.59 12.07
CA VAL A 213 20.86 7.36 11.34
C VAL A 213 21.55 7.32 9.98
N PRO A 214 21.66 6.15 9.32
CA PRO A 214 22.24 6.07 7.99
C PRO A 214 21.50 6.97 6.99
N GLY A 215 22.27 7.58 6.07
CA GLY A 215 21.81 8.47 5.02
C GLY A 215 22.68 8.35 3.76
N GLY A 216 22.38 9.14 2.74
CA GLY A 216 23.11 9.11 1.46
C GLY A 216 23.04 7.74 0.79
N ALA A 217 24.21 7.17 0.47
CA ALA A 217 24.31 5.85 -0.14
C ALA A 217 23.85 4.69 0.77
N TYR A 218 23.63 4.95 2.04
CA TYR A 218 23.23 3.97 3.05
C TYR A 218 21.76 4.07 3.46
N GLU A 219 21.00 4.93 2.77
CA GLU A 219 19.54 5.00 2.84
C GLU A 219 18.97 4.54 1.50
N ILE A 220 18.30 3.38 1.50
CA ILE A 220 17.85 2.70 0.29
C ILE A 220 16.35 2.46 0.35
N PRO A 221 15.57 3.10 -0.54
CA PRO A 221 14.16 2.77 -0.71
C PRO A 221 13.98 1.39 -1.36
N LEU A 222 13.01 0.62 -0.86
CA LEU A 222 12.62 -0.69 -1.37
C LEU A 222 11.12 -0.68 -1.68
N VAL A 223 10.76 -0.73 -2.95
CA VAL A 223 9.37 -0.90 -3.42
C VAL A 223 9.16 -2.37 -3.70
N LEU A 224 8.34 -3.02 -2.87
CA LEU A 224 7.99 -4.42 -2.99
C LEU A 224 6.74 -4.58 -3.85
N ALA A 225 6.73 -5.56 -4.72
CA ALA A 225 5.56 -5.97 -5.49
C ALA A 225 5.69 -7.45 -5.87
N ASP A 226 4.60 -8.04 -6.30
CA ASP A 226 4.58 -9.37 -6.90
C ASP A 226 3.90 -9.30 -8.26
N ARG A 227 4.38 -10.11 -9.20
CA ARG A 227 3.89 -10.13 -10.58
C ARG A 227 3.78 -11.57 -11.10
N LEU A 228 2.89 -11.75 -12.06
CA LEU A 228 2.87 -12.90 -12.95
C LEU A 228 3.48 -12.51 -14.30
N PHE A 229 4.25 -13.43 -14.88
CA PHE A 229 4.80 -13.26 -16.21
C PHE A 229 4.34 -14.39 -17.13
N ASP A 230 4.11 -14.07 -18.39
CA ASP A 230 3.93 -15.06 -19.42
C ASP A 230 5.29 -15.67 -19.85
N ARG A 231 5.29 -16.61 -20.79
CA ARG A 231 6.51 -17.28 -21.26
C ARG A 231 7.49 -16.35 -21.97
N SER A 232 7.03 -15.22 -22.47
CA SER A 232 7.86 -14.21 -23.14
C SER A 232 8.48 -13.21 -22.16
N GLY A 233 8.06 -13.23 -20.89
CA GLY A 233 8.46 -12.27 -19.85
C GLY A 233 7.65 -10.99 -19.85
N GLU A 234 6.48 -10.99 -20.48
CA GLU A 234 5.52 -9.89 -20.36
C GLU A 234 4.67 -10.06 -19.10
N LEU A 235 4.22 -8.95 -18.54
CA LEU A 235 3.27 -8.96 -17.42
C LEU A 235 1.98 -9.63 -17.85
N PHE A 236 1.49 -10.52 -17.00
CA PHE A 236 0.21 -11.19 -17.17
C PHE A 236 -0.74 -10.79 -16.04
N TYR A 237 -1.98 -10.44 -16.40
CA TYR A 237 -3.09 -10.26 -15.47
C TYR A 237 -4.22 -11.21 -15.86
N SER A 238 -4.94 -11.79 -14.89
CA SER A 238 -5.94 -12.82 -15.18
C SER A 238 -7.00 -12.34 -16.18
N PRO A 239 -7.32 -13.14 -17.20
CA PRO A 239 -8.36 -12.81 -18.18
C PRO A 239 -9.78 -13.09 -17.66
N ASP A 240 -9.95 -13.44 -16.37
CA ASP A 240 -11.26 -13.72 -15.82
C ASP A 240 -12.13 -12.45 -15.96
N PRO A 241 -13.25 -12.50 -16.73
CA PRO A 241 -14.15 -11.38 -16.89
C PRO A 241 -14.96 -11.08 -15.63
N THR A 242 -14.92 -11.97 -14.66
CA THR A 242 -15.53 -11.77 -13.35
C THR A 242 -14.57 -11.09 -12.40
N TRP A 243 -15.08 -10.51 -11.34
CA TRP A 243 -14.26 -9.94 -10.30
C TRP A 243 -13.38 -11.03 -9.65
N ILE A 244 -12.09 -10.72 -9.55
CA ILE A 244 -11.13 -11.51 -8.79
C ILE A 244 -10.94 -10.78 -7.46
N PRO A 245 -11.26 -11.39 -6.32
CA PRO A 245 -11.17 -10.72 -5.02
C PRO A 245 -9.75 -10.25 -4.70
N GLU A 246 -8.73 -11.06 -4.96
CA GLU A 246 -7.33 -10.73 -4.75
C GLU A 246 -6.48 -11.27 -5.90
N PHE A 247 -5.59 -10.44 -6.42
CA PHE A 247 -4.65 -10.86 -7.44
C PHE A 247 -3.23 -10.99 -6.88
N PHE A 248 -2.67 -12.19 -6.98
CA PHE A 248 -1.34 -12.52 -6.48
C PHE A 248 -0.40 -12.93 -7.61
N GLY A 249 0.79 -12.34 -7.62
CA GLY A 249 1.90 -12.81 -8.44
C GLY A 249 2.60 -14.03 -7.82
N ASP A 250 3.33 -14.79 -8.62
CA ASP A 250 4.23 -15.86 -8.17
C ASP A 250 5.71 -15.43 -8.12
N THR A 251 5.97 -14.21 -8.54
CA THR A 251 7.32 -13.68 -8.71
C THR A 251 7.48 -12.37 -7.95
N PRO A 252 8.32 -12.33 -6.89
CA PRO A 252 8.59 -11.12 -6.12
C PRO A 252 9.49 -10.16 -6.91
N LEU A 253 9.15 -8.88 -6.85
CA LEU A 253 9.94 -7.78 -7.38
C LEU A 253 10.35 -6.83 -6.25
N VAL A 254 11.57 -6.34 -6.33
CA VAL A 254 12.05 -5.22 -5.51
C VAL A 254 12.60 -4.15 -6.44
N ASN A 255 12.07 -2.94 -6.35
CA ASN A 255 12.42 -1.82 -7.25
C ASN A 255 12.30 -2.17 -8.74
N GLY A 256 11.31 -2.99 -9.10
CA GLY A 256 11.08 -3.43 -10.49
C GLY A 256 12.00 -4.54 -11.00
N ALA A 257 12.86 -5.09 -10.14
CA ALA A 257 13.73 -6.22 -10.49
C ALA A 257 13.29 -7.51 -9.80
N VAL A 258 13.31 -8.62 -10.53
CA VAL A 258 12.94 -9.94 -10.01
C VAL A 258 14.04 -10.47 -9.10
N ARG A 259 13.72 -10.73 -7.83
CA ARG A 259 14.64 -11.30 -6.84
C ARG A 259 16.06 -10.73 -6.91
N PRO A 260 16.27 -9.41 -6.82
CA PRO A 260 17.58 -8.82 -7.00
C PRO A 260 18.53 -9.14 -5.84
N TYR A 261 19.81 -8.84 -6.01
CA TYR A 261 20.74 -8.76 -4.88
C TYR A 261 21.15 -7.32 -4.60
N LEU A 262 21.37 -7.03 -3.32
CA LEU A 262 21.96 -5.78 -2.86
C LEU A 262 23.34 -6.04 -2.27
N ALA A 263 24.38 -5.41 -2.83
CA ALA A 263 25.70 -5.39 -2.25
C ALA A 263 25.78 -4.30 -1.17
N VAL A 264 26.15 -4.67 0.05
CA VAL A 264 26.26 -3.76 1.20
C VAL A 264 27.64 -3.87 1.85
N GLU A 265 28.07 -2.80 2.50
CA GLU A 265 29.21 -2.82 3.42
C GLU A 265 28.80 -3.39 4.78
N PRO A 266 29.75 -3.94 5.58
CA PRO A 266 29.44 -4.43 6.93
C PRO A 266 29.25 -3.25 7.91
N ARG A 267 28.12 -2.55 7.78
CA ARG A 267 27.70 -1.41 8.60
C ARG A 267 26.17 -1.29 8.64
N GLN A 268 25.64 -0.29 9.30
CA GLN A 268 24.21 -0.01 9.32
C GLN A 268 23.73 0.57 8.00
N TYR A 269 22.55 0.12 7.55
CA TYR A 269 21.78 0.65 6.44
C TYR A 269 20.37 0.99 6.90
N ARG A 270 19.78 2.01 6.30
CA ARG A 270 18.38 2.41 6.47
C ARG A 270 17.61 2.02 5.23
N PHE A 271 16.57 1.22 5.40
CA PHE A 271 15.66 0.83 4.33
C PHE A 271 14.32 1.51 4.52
N ARG A 272 13.84 2.17 3.47
CA ARG A 272 12.49 2.69 3.41
C ARG A 272 11.65 1.76 2.57
N ILE A 273 10.83 0.96 3.21
CA ILE A 273 10.08 -0.13 2.59
C ILE A 273 8.67 0.34 2.28
N LEU A 274 8.21 0.11 1.06
CA LEU A 274 6.83 0.27 0.61
C LEU A 274 6.33 -1.07 0.09
N ASN A 275 5.15 -1.50 0.48
CA ASN A 275 4.42 -2.56 -0.20
C ASN A 275 3.51 -1.96 -1.27
N ALA A 276 3.87 -2.12 -2.54
CA ALA A 276 3.11 -1.71 -3.71
C ALA A 276 2.51 -2.92 -4.47
N SER A 277 2.25 -4.03 -3.77
CA SER A 277 1.49 -5.17 -4.29
C SER A 277 0.02 -4.84 -4.37
N ASN A 278 -0.70 -5.49 -5.29
CA ASN A 278 -2.15 -5.35 -5.37
C ASN A 278 -2.85 -5.89 -4.11
N ALA A 279 -2.52 -7.13 -3.70
CA ALA A 279 -3.17 -7.79 -2.58
C ALA A 279 -2.21 -8.48 -1.60
N ARG A 280 -0.93 -8.70 -1.98
CA ARG A 280 0.01 -9.48 -1.17
C ARG A 280 0.46 -8.75 0.09
N PHE A 281 0.38 -9.44 1.22
CA PHE A 281 1.01 -9.05 2.49
C PHE A 281 2.41 -9.65 2.55
N TRP A 282 3.37 -8.84 2.99
CA TRP A 282 4.75 -9.29 3.18
C TRP A 282 5.06 -9.42 4.67
N ASN A 283 5.61 -10.56 5.07
CA ASN A 283 6.17 -10.79 6.41
C ASN A 283 7.68 -11.02 6.26
N LEU A 284 8.43 -9.93 6.19
CA LEU A 284 9.84 -9.93 5.83
C LEU A 284 10.73 -10.32 7.00
N SER A 285 11.69 -11.21 6.74
CA SER A 285 12.78 -11.53 7.66
C SER A 285 14.09 -11.72 6.91
N ILE A 286 15.22 -11.61 7.62
CA ILE A 286 16.55 -11.88 7.05
C ILE A 286 17.04 -13.20 7.62
N GLN A 287 17.01 -14.26 6.83
CA GLN A 287 17.34 -15.61 7.27
C GLN A 287 18.79 -15.69 7.78
N GLY A 288 18.96 -16.04 9.06
CA GLY A 288 20.27 -16.11 9.71
C GLY A 288 21.03 -14.77 9.76
N GLY A 289 20.33 -13.67 9.52
CA GLY A 289 20.83 -12.30 9.52
C GLY A 289 20.51 -11.52 10.80
N PRO A 290 20.79 -10.20 10.80
CA PRO A 290 20.44 -9.33 11.92
C PRO A 290 18.92 -9.06 11.94
N PRO A 291 18.37 -8.74 13.14
CA PRO A 291 16.99 -8.28 13.24
C PRO A 291 16.81 -6.93 12.54
N ALA A 292 15.60 -6.66 12.12
CA ALA A 292 15.18 -5.34 11.66
C ALA A 292 14.89 -4.44 12.86
N VAL A 293 15.30 -3.17 12.79
CA VAL A 293 14.97 -2.16 13.81
C VAL A 293 14.15 -1.09 13.14
N GLN A 294 12.82 -1.12 13.35
CA GLN A 294 11.93 -0.13 12.78
C GLN A 294 12.01 1.18 13.57
N ILE A 295 12.14 2.27 12.86
CA ILE A 295 12.29 3.63 13.41
C ILE A 295 11.13 4.55 13.01
N GLY A 296 10.27 4.12 12.09
CA GLY A 296 9.11 4.89 11.64
C GLY A 296 8.13 4.05 10.83
N SER A 297 6.96 4.61 10.59
CA SER A 297 5.86 4.04 9.80
C SER A 297 5.34 5.06 8.80
N ASP A 298 4.11 4.90 8.31
CA ASP A 298 3.47 5.72 7.28
C ASP A 298 3.63 7.23 7.53
N GLY A 299 3.34 7.67 8.75
CA GLY A 299 3.29 9.09 9.10
C GLY A 299 4.56 9.67 9.72
N GLY A 300 5.68 8.95 9.71
CA GLY A 300 6.97 9.44 10.17
C GLY A 300 7.62 8.60 11.26
N LEU A 301 8.58 9.21 11.94
CA LEU A 301 9.40 8.52 12.94
C LEU A 301 8.61 8.20 14.22
N PHE A 302 9.00 7.12 14.88
CA PHE A 302 8.59 6.78 16.24
C PHE A 302 9.30 7.66 17.28
N ASP A 303 8.88 7.59 18.54
CA ASP A 303 9.60 8.18 19.66
C ASP A 303 10.81 7.36 20.09
N ARG A 304 10.80 6.05 19.77
CA ARG A 304 11.90 5.10 20.02
C ARG A 304 11.89 3.95 19.02
N PRO A 305 13.06 3.36 18.74
CA PRO A 305 13.17 2.21 17.84
C PRO A 305 12.44 0.97 18.37
N VAL A 306 11.94 0.14 17.45
CA VAL A 306 11.29 -1.14 17.73
C VAL A 306 12.07 -2.25 17.03
N GLN A 307 12.64 -3.18 17.78
CA GLN A 307 13.32 -4.35 17.21
C GLN A 307 12.29 -5.42 16.85
N LEU A 308 12.40 -5.95 15.64
CA LEU A 308 11.47 -6.93 15.08
C LEU A 308 12.22 -8.16 14.58
N SER A 309 11.68 -9.35 14.84
CA SER A 309 12.15 -10.61 14.24
C SER A 309 11.67 -10.76 12.79
N SER A 310 10.48 -10.27 12.49
CA SER A 310 9.92 -10.13 11.16
C SER A 310 9.11 -8.86 11.06
N LEU A 311 8.91 -8.37 9.84
CA LEU A 311 8.21 -7.12 9.55
C LEU A 311 7.03 -7.41 8.64
N ILE A 312 5.82 -7.25 9.15
CA ILE A 312 4.59 -7.33 8.36
C ILE A 312 4.35 -5.97 7.71
N VAL A 313 4.12 -5.98 6.39
CA VAL A 313 3.78 -4.78 5.60
C VAL A 313 2.64 -5.13 4.66
N LEU A 314 1.46 -4.59 4.91
CA LEU A 314 0.28 -4.75 4.06
C LEU A 314 0.36 -3.78 2.85
N PRO A 315 -0.44 -4.00 1.78
CA PRO A 315 -0.53 -3.05 0.68
C PRO A 315 -0.66 -1.61 1.16
N ALA A 316 0.11 -0.72 0.57
CA ALA A 316 0.26 0.70 0.87
C ALA A 316 1.01 1.06 2.17
N GLU A 317 1.22 0.15 3.09
CA GLU A 317 1.99 0.45 4.30
C GLU A 317 3.45 0.76 3.97
N ARG A 318 4.05 1.65 4.76
CA ARG A 318 5.48 1.98 4.72
C ARG A 318 6.11 1.66 6.06
N ALA A 319 7.37 1.24 5.98
CA ALA A 319 8.21 1.03 7.15
C ALA A 319 9.60 1.65 6.92
N ASP A 320 10.10 2.35 7.93
CA ASP A 320 11.45 2.91 7.98
C ASP A 320 12.29 2.06 8.93
N VAL A 321 13.30 1.36 8.41
CA VAL A 321 13.97 0.27 9.10
C VAL A 321 15.47 0.42 9.03
N ILE A 322 16.17 0.21 10.15
CA ILE A 322 17.64 0.09 10.20
C ILE A 322 18.01 -1.39 10.36
N VAL A 323 18.99 -1.82 9.57
CA VAL A 323 19.59 -3.16 9.63
C VAL A 323 21.10 -3.02 9.81
N ASP A 324 21.67 -3.69 10.80
CA ASP A 324 23.10 -3.63 11.11
C ASP A 324 23.86 -4.87 10.61
N PHE A 325 24.58 -4.72 9.51
CA PHE A 325 25.38 -5.77 8.89
C PHE A 325 26.82 -5.86 9.43
N SER A 326 27.22 -5.08 10.44
CA SER A 326 28.60 -4.98 10.91
C SER A 326 29.23 -6.34 11.29
N ARG A 327 28.42 -7.28 11.77
CA ARG A 327 28.86 -8.63 12.18
C ARG A 327 28.74 -9.69 11.08
N PHE A 328 28.36 -9.31 9.87
CA PHE A 328 28.05 -10.24 8.77
C PHE A 328 29.00 -10.12 7.59
N ALA A 329 30.18 -9.53 7.77
CA ALA A 329 31.17 -9.33 6.72
C ALA A 329 31.47 -10.62 5.93
N GLY A 330 31.35 -10.55 4.61
CA GLY A 330 31.58 -11.66 3.68
C GLY A 330 30.45 -12.70 3.60
N ARG A 331 29.30 -12.44 4.24
CA ARG A 331 28.11 -13.31 4.18
C ARG A 331 27.16 -12.90 3.06
N THR A 332 26.46 -13.89 2.52
CA THR A 332 25.25 -13.68 1.72
C THR A 332 24.05 -14.06 2.59
N LEU A 333 23.08 -13.18 2.68
CA LEU A 333 21.87 -13.30 3.49
C LEU A 333 20.66 -13.28 2.56
N THR A 334 19.63 -14.05 2.90
CA THR A 334 18.38 -14.07 2.13
C THR A 334 17.30 -13.30 2.88
N VAL A 335 16.66 -12.36 2.20
CA VAL A 335 15.40 -11.75 2.65
C VAL A 335 14.27 -12.68 2.22
N THR A 336 13.49 -13.14 3.19
CA THR A 336 12.40 -14.08 2.96
C THR A 336 11.06 -13.44 3.29
N ASN A 337 10.00 -13.97 2.66
CA ASN A 337 8.62 -13.74 3.06
C ASN A 337 8.17 -14.95 3.88
N SER A 338 7.97 -14.78 5.17
CA SER A 338 7.56 -15.82 6.11
C SER A 338 6.05 -15.94 6.19
N ASP A 339 5.55 -17.01 6.83
CA ASP A 339 4.13 -17.17 7.11
C ASP A 339 3.60 -15.99 7.93
N LEU A 340 2.37 -15.62 7.67
CA LEU A 340 1.66 -14.60 8.43
C LEU A 340 1.22 -15.15 9.81
N PRO A 341 1.10 -14.31 10.85
CA PRO A 341 0.44 -14.69 12.09
C PRO A 341 -0.99 -15.18 11.87
N VAL A 342 -1.47 -16.06 12.75
CA VAL A 342 -2.80 -16.71 12.62
C VAL A 342 -3.96 -15.72 12.49
N GLU A 343 -3.83 -14.57 13.15
CA GLU A 343 -4.84 -13.51 13.12
C GLU A 343 -4.87 -12.69 11.82
N VAL A 344 -3.85 -12.83 10.97
CA VAL A 344 -3.75 -12.13 9.68
C VAL A 344 -4.10 -13.09 8.56
N SER A 345 -5.30 -12.98 8.04
CA SER A 345 -5.81 -13.84 6.96
C SER A 345 -5.48 -13.26 5.59
N SER A 346 -4.86 -14.05 4.75
CA SER A 346 -4.66 -13.76 3.32
C SER A 346 -4.52 -15.08 2.56
N PRO A 347 -5.22 -15.26 1.44
CA PRO A 347 -5.12 -16.47 0.63
C PRO A 347 -3.86 -16.50 -0.27
N ALA A 348 -2.92 -15.56 -0.08
CA ALA A 348 -1.73 -15.45 -0.91
C ALA A 348 -0.89 -16.74 -0.91
N PRO A 349 -0.47 -17.26 -2.09
CA PRO A 349 0.48 -18.37 -2.15
C PRO A 349 1.84 -17.95 -1.59
N ALA A 350 2.55 -18.90 -0.94
CA ALA A 350 3.87 -18.64 -0.36
C ALA A 350 4.88 -18.17 -1.42
N LEU A 351 5.70 -17.20 -1.03
CA LEU A 351 6.86 -16.73 -1.78
C LEU A 351 8.07 -16.69 -0.84
N ASP A 352 8.96 -17.68 -0.95
CA ASP A 352 10.01 -17.88 0.05
C ASP A 352 11.11 -16.82 -0.03
N THR A 353 11.65 -16.55 -1.22
CA THR A 353 12.79 -15.65 -1.43
C THR A 353 12.36 -14.35 -2.08
N VAL A 354 12.65 -13.23 -1.43
CA VAL A 354 12.36 -11.87 -1.93
C VAL A 354 13.59 -11.28 -2.62
N MET A 355 14.74 -11.26 -1.93
CA MET A 355 16.02 -10.78 -2.46
C MET A 355 17.20 -11.32 -1.67
N GLU A 356 18.42 -11.13 -2.19
CA GLU A 356 19.66 -11.40 -1.45
C GLU A 356 20.34 -10.11 -0.98
N ILE A 357 21.02 -10.17 0.16
CA ILE A 357 21.94 -9.15 0.64
C ILE A 357 23.35 -9.74 0.69
N ARG A 358 24.26 -9.16 -0.07
CA ARG A 358 25.67 -9.59 -0.16
C ARG A 358 26.55 -8.63 0.61
N VAL A 359 26.97 -9.03 1.81
CA VAL A 359 27.78 -8.20 2.69
C VAL A 359 29.25 -8.27 2.30
N GLY A 360 29.81 -7.15 1.90
CA GLY A 360 31.22 -7.00 1.58
C GLY A 360 32.12 -7.20 2.81
N ARG A 361 33.46 -7.08 2.59
CA ARG A 361 34.45 -7.23 3.69
C ARG A 361 35.04 -5.90 4.15
N ARG A 362 34.78 -4.82 3.43
CA ARG A 362 35.37 -3.48 3.67
C ARG A 362 34.28 -2.47 4.00
N VAL A 363 34.61 -1.53 4.85
CA VAL A 363 33.82 -0.33 5.14
C VAL A 363 34.57 0.84 4.54
N THR A 364 33.92 1.62 3.67
CA THR A 364 34.52 2.81 3.05
C THR A 364 34.25 4.08 3.87
N SER A 365 33.17 4.10 4.62
CA SER A 365 32.80 5.20 5.51
C SER A 365 32.22 4.67 6.82
N ALA A 366 32.77 5.11 7.93
CA ALA A 366 32.20 4.78 9.24
C ALA A 366 30.87 5.52 9.41
N GLY A 367 29.78 4.76 9.48
CA GLY A 367 28.44 5.29 9.73
C GLY A 367 28.17 5.55 11.21
N PRO A 368 26.90 5.81 11.57
CA PRO A 368 26.47 5.88 12.95
C PRO A 368 26.89 4.64 13.73
N ALA A 369 27.51 4.84 14.88
CA ALA A 369 28.00 3.71 15.71
C ALA A 369 26.87 2.97 16.41
N ARG A 370 25.73 3.63 16.62
CA ARG A 370 24.55 3.08 17.33
C ARG A 370 23.28 3.66 16.74
N ILE A 371 22.21 2.86 16.76
CA ILE A 371 20.86 3.36 16.54
C ILE A 371 20.47 4.23 17.75
N PRO A 372 19.97 5.46 17.56
CA PRO A 372 19.54 6.31 18.66
C PRO A 372 18.48 5.61 19.53
N ALA A 373 18.60 5.70 20.85
CA ALA A 373 17.64 5.10 21.78
C ALA A 373 16.29 5.86 21.80
N THR A 374 16.32 7.14 21.42
CA THR A 374 15.15 8.00 21.27
C THR A 374 15.19 8.68 19.91
N LEU A 375 14.03 8.89 19.34
CA LEU A 375 13.83 9.51 18.04
C LEU A 375 12.91 10.73 18.20
N PRO A 376 12.95 11.70 17.29
CA PRO A 376 12.14 12.92 17.42
C PRO A 376 10.67 12.73 17.06
N GLY A 377 10.23 11.52 16.75
CA GLY A 377 8.83 11.24 16.51
C GLY A 377 7.99 11.57 17.73
N THR A 378 6.92 12.34 17.54
CA THR A 378 5.99 12.68 18.61
C THR A 378 4.64 12.06 18.34
N MET A 379 4.09 11.43 19.37
CA MET A 379 2.74 10.87 19.36
C MET A 379 1.90 11.60 20.42
N PRO A 380 1.48 12.85 20.15
CA PRO A 380 0.64 13.57 21.09
C PRO A 380 -0.68 12.84 21.30
N ALA A 381 -1.16 12.86 22.53
CA ALA A 381 -2.50 12.37 22.82
C ALA A 381 -3.53 13.21 22.06
N LEU A 382 -4.35 12.56 21.25
CA LEU A 382 -5.39 13.25 20.47
C LEU A 382 -6.59 13.70 21.32
N GLY A 383 -6.56 13.42 22.63
CA GLY A 383 -7.68 13.71 23.53
C GLY A 383 -8.85 12.72 23.38
N ALA A 384 -9.95 13.03 24.02
CA ALA A 384 -11.17 12.22 23.89
C ALA A 384 -11.83 12.44 22.52
N ALA A 385 -12.32 11.36 21.93
CA ALA A 385 -13.12 11.45 20.72
C ALA A 385 -14.47 12.12 21.00
N SER A 386 -14.84 13.09 20.19
CA SER A 386 -16.15 13.73 20.24
C SER A 386 -17.24 12.94 19.51
N VAL A 387 -16.82 12.10 18.54
CA VAL A 387 -17.69 11.24 17.73
C VAL A 387 -17.06 9.88 17.62
N THR A 388 -17.89 8.83 17.61
CA THR A 388 -17.49 7.47 17.24
C THR A 388 -18.29 7.04 16.02
N ARG A 389 -17.59 6.51 14.99
CA ARG A 389 -18.22 5.91 13.81
C ARG A 389 -17.96 4.42 13.80
N ASN A 390 -18.97 3.62 13.47
CA ASN A 390 -18.86 2.19 13.26
C ASN A 390 -18.90 1.95 11.75
N ILE A 391 -17.79 1.50 11.19
CA ILE A 391 -17.62 1.24 9.75
C ILE A 391 -17.55 -0.26 9.58
N THR A 392 -18.53 -0.85 8.91
CA THR A 392 -18.52 -2.28 8.59
C THR A 392 -17.77 -2.56 7.31
N LEU A 393 -16.99 -3.63 7.32
CA LEU A 393 -16.32 -4.20 6.17
C LEU A 393 -17.08 -5.48 5.80
N GLU A 394 -17.60 -5.53 4.58
CA GLU A 394 -18.51 -6.58 4.15
C GLU A 394 -18.16 -7.04 2.74
N GLU A 395 -18.34 -8.32 2.47
CA GLU A 395 -18.35 -8.89 1.14
C GLU A 395 -19.77 -9.36 0.83
N VAL A 396 -20.22 -9.06 -0.38
CA VAL A 396 -21.50 -9.54 -0.89
C VAL A 396 -21.23 -10.70 -1.83
N GLU A 397 -21.83 -11.83 -1.49
CA GLU A 397 -21.72 -13.07 -2.27
C GLU A 397 -22.90 -13.23 -3.23
N ASN A 398 -22.65 -13.84 -4.37
CA ASN A 398 -23.68 -14.26 -5.29
C ASN A 398 -24.54 -15.34 -4.65
N ALA A 399 -25.82 -15.09 -4.50
CA ALA A 399 -26.75 -16.00 -3.83
C ALA A 399 -26.85 -17.40 -4.48
N THR A 400 -26.43 -17.54 -5.75
CA THR A 400 -26.49 -18.80 -6.50
C THR A 400 -25.16 -19.56 -6.46
N THR A 401 -24.03 -18.87 -6.61
CA THR A 401 -22.70 -19.50 -6.71
C THR A 401 -21.94 -19.47 -5.40
N GLY A 402 -22.25 -18.55 -4.49
CA GLY A 402 -21.48 -18.29 -3.26
C GLY A 402 -20.13 -17.62 -3.52
N ASP A 403 -19.87 -17.18 -4.76
CA ASP A 403 -18.66 -16.45 -5.07
C ASP A 403 -18.84 -14.96 -4.68
N PRO A 404 -17.78 -14.25 -4.25
CA PRO A 404 -17.85 -12.82 -3.99
C PRO A 404 -18.24 -12.05 -5.24
N GLU A 405 -19.18 -11.11 -5.14
CA GLU A 405 -19.58 -10.22 -6.21
C GLU A 405 -18.91 -8.85 -6.08
N TYR A 406 -18.84 -8.31 -4.86
CA TYR A 406 -18.17 -7.06 -4.56
C TYR A 406 -17.87 -6.91 -3.07
N GLY A 407 -16.85 -6.09 -2.76
CA GLY A 407 -16.62 -5.60 -1.41
C GLY A 407 -17.42 -4.34 -1.11
N SER A 408 -17.72 -4.08 0.15
CA SER A 408 -18.41 -2.85 0.54
C SER A 408 -17.96 -2.33 1.90
N LEU A 409 -18.08 -1.03 2.06
CA LEU A 409 -17.98 -0.35 3.35
C LEU A 409 -19.36 0.17 3.73
N ASN A 410 -19.83 -0.17 4.93
CA ASN A 410 -21.18 0.17 5.42
C ASN A 410 -22.30 -0.44 4.54
N GLY A 411 -22.06 -1.61 3.91
CA GLY A 411 -23.01 -2.28 3.03
C GLY A 411 -23.36 -1.50 1.76
N ARG A 412 -22.47 -0.62 1.30
CA ARG A 412 -22.73 0.26 0.15
C ARG A 412 -21.62 0.16 -0.88
N LYS A 413 -22.00 0.17 -2.14
CA LYS A 413 -21.08 0.34 -3.27
C LYS A 413 -20.55 1.77 -3.34
N PHE A 414 -19.41 1.96 -3.99
CA PHE A 414 -18.79 3.28 -4.15
C PHE A 414 -19.70 4.27 -4.93
N ASP A 415 -20.34 3.79 -5.96
CA ASP A 415 -21.27 4.55 -6.84
C ASP A 415 -22.67 4.77 -6.25
N ASP A 416 -22.91 4.31 -5.00
CA ASP A 416 -24.20 4.54 -4.34
C ASP A 416 -24.45 6.04 -4.11
N VAL A 417 -25.36 6.58 -4.93
CA VAL A 417 -25.72 8.01 -4.98
C VAL A 417 -26.48 8.52 -3.74
N ARG A 418 -26.77 7.66 -2.74
CA ARG A 418 -27.49 8.09 -1.51
C ARG A 418 -26.70 9.05 -0.62
N GLY A 419 -25.58 9.54 -1.11
CA GLY A 419 -24.82 10.62 -0.51
C GLY A 419 -23.69 10.16 0.44
N VAL A 420 -22.87 11.14 0.81
CA VAL A 420 -21.76 10.98 1.74
C VAL A 420 -22.30 10.92 3.16
N GLN A 421 -22.06 9.80 3.86
CA GLN A 421 -22.48 9.63 5.25
C GLN A 421 -21.39 10.04 6.24
N GLU A 422 -20.13 9.82 5.85
CA GLU A 422 -18.97 10.14 6.69
C GLU A 422 -18.61 11.61 6.47
N ARG A 423 -19.10 12.47 7.40
CA ARG A 423 -18.94 13.93 7.36
C ARG A 423 -18.28 14.44 8.65
N PRO A 424 -16.99 14.18 8.85
CA PRO A 424 -16.27 14.72 10.00
C PRO A 424 -16.16 16.24 9.93
N ARG A 425 -16.15 16.88 11.12
CA ARG A 425 -15.93 18.33 11.22
C ARG A 425 -14.47 18.67 11.33
N VAL A 426 -14.05 19.76 10.70
CA VAL A 426 -12.71 20.32 10.87
C VAL A 426 -12.43 20.53 12.37
N GLY A 427 -11.27 20.05 12.85
CA GLY A 427 -10.83 20.17 14.24
C GLY A 427 -11.42 19.13 15.19
N SER A 428 -12.40 18.30 14.77
CA SER A 428 -12.90 17.22 15.59
C SER A 428 -11.89 16.09 15.76
N THR A 429 -11.93 15.43 16.91
CA THR A 429 -11.27 14.14 17.13
C THR A 429 -12.33 13.06 17.09
N GLU A 430 -12.13 12.04 16.28
CA GLU A 430 -13.08 10.94 16.12
C GLU A 430 -12.41 9.58 16.35
N ASP A 431 -13.17 8.64 16.94
CA ASP A 431 -12.86 7.21 16.93
C ASP A 431 -13.63 6.55 15.79
N TRP A 432 -12.89 5.82 14.95
CA TRP A 432 -13.50 4.94 13.94
C TRP A 432 -13.28 3.49 14.37
N ARG A 433 -14.36 2.74 14.47
CA ARG A 433 -14.38 1.31 14.73
C ARG A 433 -14.61 0.59 13.42
N LEU A 434 -13.55 -0.03 12.92
CA LEU A 434 -13.57 -0.82 11.70
C LEU A 434 -13.99 -2.25 12.08
N VAL A 435 -15.23 -2.60 11.76
CA VAL A 435 -15.89 -3.86 12.13
C VAL A 435 -15.73 -4.82 10.97
N ASN A 436 -14.78 -5.74 11.06
CA ASN A 436 -14.53 -6.68 9.97
C ASN A 436 -15.45 -7.88 10.04
N LEU A 437 -16.39 -7.95 9.10
CA LEU A 437 -17.39 -9.01 8.95
C LEU A 437 -17.02 -10.05 7.88
N THR A 438 -15.82 -9.92 7.30
CA THR A 438 -15.32 -10.82 6.27
C THR A 438 -14.38 -11.88 6.85
N GLU A 439 -13.93 -12.80 6.03
CA GLU A 439 -12.96 -13.82 6.42
C GLU A 439 -11.50 -13.41 6.20
N ASP A 440 -11.26 -12.27 5.53
CA ASP A 440 -9.93 -11.78 5.18
C ASP A 440 -9.52 -10.54 5.97
N THR A 441 -8.22 -10.34 6.07
CA THR A 441 -7.65 -9.10 6.61
C THR A 441 -7.65 -8.02 5.54
N HIS A 442 -8.15 -6.83 5.87
CA HIS A 442 -8.17 -5.68 4.96
C HIS A 442 -7.25 -4.56 5.45
N PRO A 443 -6.35 -4.04 4.61
CA PRO A 443 -5.65 -2.78 4.85
C PRO A 443 -6.58 -1.60 4.55
N ILE A 444 -7.09 -0.93 5.58
CA ILE A 444 -7.98 0.23 5.41
C ILE A 444 -7.17 1.51 5.44
N HIS A 445 -7.28 2.28 4.36
CA HIS A 445 -6.66 3.59 4.18
C HIS A 445 -7.67 4.72 4.32
N LEU A 446 -7.25 5.81 4.99
CA LEU A 446 -7.97 7.07 5.08
C LEU A 446 -7.17 8.17 4.40
N HIS A 447 -7.76 8.82 3.40
CA HIS A 447 -7.17 10.00 2.77
C HIS A 447 -7.10 11.20 3.73
N LEU A 448 -6.23 12.16 3.45
CA LEU A 448 -6.02 13.42 4.15
C LEU A 448 -5.31 13.29 5.48
N VAL A 449 -5.75 12.40 6.37
CA VAL A 449 -5.33 12.39 7.77
C VAL A 449 -4.50 11.18 8.14
N GLN A 450 -3.68 11.36 9.17
CA GLN A 450 -3.05 10.26 9.89
C GLN A 450 -3.81 9.95 11.16
N PHE A 451 -3.75 8.71 11.62
CA PHE A 451 -4.42 8.23 12.82
C PHE A 451 -3.50 7.43 13.72
N GLN A 452 -3.95 7.19 14.94
CA GLN A 452 -3.35 6.28 15.90
C GLN A 452 -4.21 5.02 16.00
N VAL A 453 -3.59 3.85 15.93
CA VAL A 453 -4.26 2.58 16.23
C VAL A 453 -4.41 2.48 17.74
N MET A 454 -5.63 2.33 18.23
CA MET A 454 -5.92 2.33 19.66
C MET A 454 -5.95 0.92 20.24
N ASP A 455 -6.72 0.05 19.65
CA ASP A 455 -6.87 -1.35 20.04
C ASP A 455 -7.55 -2.20 18.96
N ARG A 456 -7.51 -3.52 19.16
CA ARG A 456 -8.30 -4.52 18.44
C ARG A 456 -9.05 -5.38 19.44
N THR A 457 -10.37 -5.47 19.30
CA THR A 457 -11.21 -6.25 20.21
C THR A 457 -11.91 -7.36 19.44
N PRO A 458 -11.76 -8.63 19.87
CA PRO A 458 -12.50 -9.73 19.26
C PRO A 458 -13.99 -9.61 19.57
N PHE A 459 -14.84 -10.04 18.62
CA PHE A 459 -16.28 -9.94 18.75
C PHE A 459 -17.00 -11.10 18.06
N ASP A 460 -18.27 -11.32 18.45
CA ASP A 460 -19.16 -12.28 17.80
C ASP A 460 -19.70 -11.65 16.51
N ALA A 461 -19.05 -11.99 15.39
CA ALA A 461 -19.38 -11.44 14.08
C ALA A 461 -20.78 -11.89 13.60
N ASP A 462 -21.19 -13.13 13.90
CA ASP A 462 -22.50 -13.66 13.47
C ASP A 462 -23.65 -12.97 14.21
N ALA A 463 -23.51 -12.80 15.52
CA ALA A 463 -24.51 -12.07 16.31
C ALA A 463 -24.58 -10.59 15.89
N TYR A 464 -23.45 -9.98 15.55
CA TYR A 464 -23.44 -8.60 15.06
C TYR A 464 -24.08 -8.50 13.65
N LYS A 465 -23.79 -9.44 12.73
CA LYS A 465 -24.43 -9.49 11.41
C LYS A 465 -25.95 -9.55 11.52
N ALA A 466 -26.48 -10.41 12.39
CA ALA A 466 -27.92 -10.52 12.61
C ALA A 466 -28.54 -9.19 13.05
N ALA A 467 -27.91 -8.48 14.00
CA ALA A 467 -28.38 -7.18 14.44
C ALA A 467 -28.28 -6.08 13.36
N LEU A 468 -27.23 -6.14 12.52
CA LEU A 468 -27.05 -5.25 11.39
C LEU A 468 -28.15 -5.47 10.32
N GLU A 469 -28.47 -6.71 10.01
CA GLU A 469 -29.55 -7.08 9.10
C GLU A 469 -30.92 -6.61 9.61
N GLU A 470 -31.22 -6.79 10.89
CA GLU A 470 -32.44 -6.31 11.52
C GLU A 470 -32.56 -4.78 11.45
N ALA A 471 -31.48 -4.06 11.75
CA ALA A 471 -31.44 -2.61 11.65
C ALA A 471 -31.71 -2.13 10.22
N ARG A 472 -31.07 -2.74 9.22
CA ARG A 472 -31.22 -2.38 7.80
C ARG A 472 -32.56 -2.81 7.21
N ALA A 473 -33.17 -3.88 7.71
CA ALA A 473 -34.52 -4.29 7.31
C ALA A 473 -35.56 -3.25 7.78
N THR A 474 -35.31 -2.58 8.92
CA THR A 474 -36.18 -1.53 9.43
C THR A 474 -35.95 -0.18 8.72
N ASP A 475 -34.68 0.21 8.52
CA ASP A 475 -34.26 1.40 7.78
C ASP A 475 -32.99 1.09 6.97
N PRO A 476 -33.05 1.02 5.64
CA PRO A 476 -31.87 0.79 4.80
C PRO A 476 -30.74 1.84 4.96
N ASN A 477 -31.04 2.96 5.61
CA ASN A 477 -30.07 4.00 5.92
C ASN A 477 -29.71 4.05 7.41
N ALA A 478 -30.11 3.06 8.21
CA ALA A 478 -29.76 3.00 9.61
C ALA A 478 -28.25 3.09 9.80
N ALA A 479 -27.85 3.79 10.86
CA ALA A 479 -26.45 3.76 11.30
C ALA A 479 -26.08 2.33 11.75
N ASN A 480 -24.86 1.91 11.49
CA ASN A 480 -24.40 0.59 11.93
C ASN A 480 -24.49 0.49 13.47
N PRO A 481 -24.96 -0.65 14.00
CA PRO A 481 -25.06 -0.86 15.45
C PRO A 481 -23.73 -0.67 16.17
N ASP A 482 -23.78 -0.38 17.47
CA ASP A 482 -22.58 -0.36 18.31
C ASP A 482 -22.04 -1.81 18.46
N PRO A 483 -20.79 -2.09 18.10
CA PRO A 483 -20.25 -3.45 18.22
C PRO A 483 -19.94 -3.89 19.66
N ARG A 484 -19.88 -2.96 20.63
CA ARG A 484 -19.48 -3.26 22.02
C ARG A 484 -20.32 -4.35 22.73
N PRO A 485 -21.65 -4.44 22.54
CA PRO A 485 -22.43 -5.53 23.11
C PRO A 485 -22.04 -6.93 22.63
N TYR A 486 -21.34 -7.01 21.50
CA TYR A 486 -20.90 -8.26 20.85
C TYR A 486 -19.43 -8.61 21.14
N PHE A 487 -18.72 -7.80 21.94
CA PHE A 487 -17.32 -8.12 22.30
C PHE A 487 -17.26 -9.39 23.13
N ASN A 488 -16.41 -10.33 22.72
CA ASN A 488 -16.26 -11.63 23.36
C ASN A 488 -14.85 -11.90 23.91
N GLY A 489 -14.01 -10.84 23.99
CA GLY A 489 -12.68 -10.86 24.58
C GLY A 489 -12.19 -9.47 24.96
N PRO A 490 -11.03 -9.38 25.65
CA PRO A 490 -10.43 -8.10 26.01
C PRO A 490 -9.81 -7.40 24.79
N PRO A 491 -9.73 -6.06 24.79
CA PRO A 491 -9.03 -5.33 23.77
C PRO A 491 -7.51 -5.63 23.82
N ALA A 492 -6.92 -5.93 22.68
CA ALA A 492 -5.48 -6.00 22.49
C ALA A 492 -4.92 -4.65 22.05
N LEU A 493 -3.81 -4.23 22.66
CA LEU A 493 -3.09 -3.04 22.20
C LEU A 493 -2.47 -3.29 20.82
N PRO A 494 -2.27 -2.23 20.01
CA PRO A 494 -1.55 -2.37 18.74
C PRO A 494 -0.13 -2.90 18.96
N ASP A 495 0.39 -3.59 17.96
CA ASP A 495 1.77 -4.05 17.98
C ASP A 495 2.74 -2.87 18.17
N PRO A 496 3.91 -3.07 18.76
CA PRO A 496 4.84 -1.97 19.03
C PRO A 496 5.17 -1.12 17.79
N ASN A 497 5.23 -1.75 16.60
CA ASN A 497 5.51 -1.08 15.33
C ASN A 497 4.28 -0.43 14.68
N GLU A 498 3.08 -0.63 15.22
CA GLU A 498 1.86 0.07 14.80
C GLU A 498 1.54 1.29 15.68
N ARG A 499 2.33 1.56 16.71
CA ARG A 499 2.14 2.67 17.66
C ARG A 499 2.63 4.01 17.12
N GLY A 500 3.00 4.09 15.84
CA GLY A 500 3.32 5.33 15.12
C GLY A 500 2.08 5.98 14.51
N TRP A 501 2.32 7.06 13.78
CA TRP A 501 1.31 7.64 12.90
C TRP A 501 1.10 6.75 11.69
N LYS A 502 -0.13 6.37 11.45
CA LYS A 502 -0.53 5.51 10.35
C LYS A 502 -1.57 6.23 9.47
N ASP A 503 -1.61 5.88 8.19
CA ASP A 503 -2.69 6.21 7.28
C ASP A 503 -3.38 4.95 6.70
N THR A 504 -2.77 3.80 6.89
CA THR A 504 -3.28 2.49 6.48
C THR A 504 -3.17 1.53 7.64
N VAL A 505 -4.24 0.80 7.98
CA VAL A 505 -4.29 -0.12 9.12
C VAL A 505 -4.87 -1.46 8.74
N ARG A 506 -4.27 -2.54 9.24
CA ARG A 506 -4.84 -3.87 9.09
C ARG A 506 -6.07 -4.04 9.98
N THR A 507 -7.11 -4.63 9.42
CA THR A 507 -8.34 -5.00 10.09
C THR A 507 -8.55 -6.50 9.95
N ASN A 508 -8.31 -7.24 11.04
CA ASN A 508 -8.35 -8.70 10.98
C ASN A 508 -9.78 -9.25 11.07
N PRO A 509 -10.06 -10.45 10.53
CA PRO A 509 -11.34 -11.14 10.67
C PRO A 509 -11.75 -11.29 12.14
N GLY A 510 -13.04 -11.17 12.43
CA GLY A 510 -13.58 -11.37 13.78
C GLY A 510 -13.08 -10.37 14.81
N GLN A 511 -12.54 -9.23 14.39
CA GLN A 511 -12.05 -8.16 15.27
C GLN A 511 -12.63 -6.82 14.87
N VAL A 512 -12.83 -5.97 15.88
CA VAL A 512 -13.09 -4.54 15.72
C VAL A 512 -11.79 -3.80 15.94
N THR A 513 -11.24 -3.20 14.89
CA THR A 513 -10.06 -2.35 14.97
C THR A 513 -10.48 -0.91 15.24
N ARG A 514 -10.03 -0.32 16.35
CA ARG A 514 -10.32 1.07 16.67
C ARG A 514 -9.13 1.96 16.37
N ILE A 515 -9.37 2.97 15.55
CA ILE A 515 -8.42 4.04 15.25
C ILE A 515 -8.94 5.36 15.76
N ARG A 516 -8.03 6.30 16.06
CA ARG A 516 -8.34 7.67 16.46
C ARG A 516 -7.62 8.66 15.57
N THR A 517 -8.34 9.61 15.05
CA THR A 517 -7.78 10.68 14.21
C THR A 517 -8.32 12.04 14.61
N ARG A 518 -7.58 13.09 14.27
CA ARG A 518 -8.04 14.47 14.30
C ARG A 518 -8.15 15.00 12.88
N TRP A 519 -9.33 15.46 12.52
CA TRP A 519 -9.63 15.95 11.19
C TRP A 519 -9.14 17.38 11.02
N THR A 520 -8.11 17.56 10.22
CA THR A 520 -7.52 18.87 9.91
C THR A 520 -7.48 19.08 8.40
N LEU A 521 -7.42 20.34 7.99
CA LEU A 521 -7.18 20.73 6.61
C LEU A 521 -5.88 21.51 6.53
N PRO A 522 -5.16 21.49 5.39
CA PRO A 522 -3.99 22.32 5.19
C PRO A 522 -4.27 23.81 5.39
N ALA A 523 -3.27 24.57 5.78
CA ALA A 523 -3.39 26.00 5.98
C ALA A 523 -3.96 26.70 4.73
N GLY A 524 -4.99 27.52 4.89
CA GLY A 524 -5.66 28.24 3.81
C GLY A 524 -6.68 27.43 3.02
N VAL A 525 -6.88 26.15 3.36
CA VAL A 525 -7.93 25.30 2.76
C VAL A 525 -9.17 25.34 3.64
N SER A 526 -10.32 25.66 3.05
CA SER A 526 -11.62 25.73 3.74
C SER A 526 -12.48 24.52 3.43
N ALA A 527 -13.30 24.10 4.42
CA ALA A 527 -14.37 23.14 4.20
C ALA A 527 -15.50 23.74 3.33
N PRO A 528 -16.29 22.92 2.59
CA PRO A 528 -16.20 21.48 2.53
C PRO A 528 -15.06 21.01 1.61
N GLN A 529 -14.47 19.84 1.94
CA GLN A 529 -13.47 19.16 1.12
C GLN A 529 -13.86 17.69 0.99
N ARG A 530 -13.62 17.10 -0.18
CA ARG A 530 -14.00 15.72 -0.48
C ARG A 530 -12.78 14.84 -0.66
N TYR A 531 -12.86 13.64 -0.07
CA TYR A 531 -11.85 12.59 -0.09
C TYR A 531 -12.53 11.23 -0.17
N VAL A 532 -11.77 10.17 -0.03
CA VAL A 532 -12.26 8.80 0.10
C VAL A 532 -11.56 8.08 1.27
N PHE A 533 -12.14 6.97 1.69
CA PHE A 533 -11.47 5.93 2.48
C PHE A 533 -11.84 4.58 1.87
N HIS A 534 -10.91 3.63 1.89
CA HIS A 534 -11.07 2.37 1.15
C HIS A 534 -10.17 1.26 1.69
N CYS A 535 -10.47 0.02 1.28
CA CYS A 535 -9.54 -1.09 1.38
C CYS A 535 -8.43 -0.91 0.34
N HIS A 536 -7.18 -1.12 0.73
CA HIS A 536 -6.05 -0.99 -0.19
C HIS A 536 -5.60 -2.33 -0.81
N ILE A 537 -6.41 -3.38 -0.74
CA ILE A 537 -6.39 -4.47 -1.73
C ILE A 537 -7.03 -3.87 -2.97
N LEU A 538 -6.24 -3.71 -4.04
CA LEU A 538 -6.66 -2.89 -5.19
C LEU A 538 -7.85 -3.49 -5.94
N GLU A 539 -7.99 -4.80 -5.91
CA GLU A 539 -9.15 -5.51 -6.45
C GLU A 539 -10.42 -5.19 -5.65
N HIS A 540 -10.32 -5.06 -4.31
CA HIS A 540 -11.43 -4.66 -3.44
C HIS A 540 -11.78 -3.18 -3.65
N GLU A 541 -10.77 -2.31 -3.73
CA GLU A 541 -10.93 -0.88 -4.00
C GLU A 541 -11.72 -0.65 -5.27
N ASP A 542 -11.23 -1.20 -6.40
CA ASP A 542 -11.86 -1.08 -7.72
C ASP A 542 -13.24 -1.73 -7.80
N ASN A 543 -13.56 -2.66 -6.89
CA ASN A 543 -14.85 -3.32 -6.83
C ASN A 543 -15.66 -2.89 -5.61
N SER A 544 -15.72 -1.58 -5.40
CA SER A 544 -16.63 -0.88 -4.50
C SER A 544 -16.29 -0.90 -3.00
N MET A 545 -15.16 -1.49 -2.54
CA MET A 545 -14.74 -1.38 -1.13
C MET A 545 -14.08 -0.02 -0.84
N MET A 546 -14.76 1.04 -1.25
CA MET A 546 -14.38 2.43 -1.14
C MET A 546 -15.62 3.29 -0.83
N ARG A 547 -15.46 4.37 -0.06
CA ARG A 547 -16.54 5.30 0.25
C ARG A 547 -16.05 6.75 0.18
N PRO A 548 -16.93 7.66 -0.29
CA PRO A 548 -16.68 9.09 -0.20
C PRO A 548 -16.70 9.58 1.24
N LEU A 549 -15.84 10.56 1.51
CA LEU A 549 -15.65 11.24 2.78
C LEU A 549 -15.69 12.75 2.54
N GLU A 550 -16.47 13.49 3.31
CA GLU A 550 -16.58 14.95 3.19
C GLU A 550 -16.23 15.64 4.51
N ILE A 551 -15.16 16.42 4.52
CA ILE A 551 -14.79 17.24 5.66
C ILE A 551 -15.65 18.49 5.65
N VAL A 552 -16.42 18.72 6.73
CA VAL A 552 -17.33 19.86 6.87
C VAL A 552 -16.85 20.85 7.92
N ALA A 553 -17.39 22.08 7.90
CA ALA A 553 -17.05 23.14 8.84
C ALA A 553 -17.50 22.84 10.29
#